data_15179e6a9d799ac69ded39318bddae30
#
_entry.id   15179e6a9d799ac69ded39318bddae30
#
_cell.length_a   1.000
_cell.length_b   1.000
_cell.length_c   1.000
_cell.angle_alpha   90.00
_cell.angle_beta   90.00
_cell.angle_gamma   90.00
#
_symmetry.space_group_name_H-M   'P 1'
#
loop_
_entity.id
_entity.type
_entity.pdbx_description
1 polymer ?
#
loop_
_entity_poly.entity_id
_entity_poly.type
_entity_poly.pdbx_seq_one_letter_code
_entity_poly.pdbx_strand_id
1 'polypeptide(L)'
;MGVYKRGNVYWIDYYDPNRKRVQESSESSNRRDAEDFLAIRKSEILRGVYKQPVKISLGEFGERYMEHAKANKRSWLRDEQMLNHLCEFFGKEKLLTEIAPMQIEAYKIQRLGKIADSTVNRELALLKRMFNLAITWDLYFGLNPVRKVRFFREFNNRLRVLSPEEEEKLLQNAIPYLQDLIRFALNTGLRTGEIFSLRWSHVDLQRGILSVFASKTQTIREIPINSEARKVLEAWKLNQKNEILFYNPQTGKPFVDLKTGFALACEKAGITDVTWHTLRHTFASRLVNSGVDIVTVKELLGHSSISVTMRYAHTNIESKRAAVEKLDRFGDNLVTVRPKLHNSRAVLSLKRVASYNVSTA
;
A
#
# COMPACT_ATOMS: atom_id res chain seq x y z
N MET A 1 37.89 -14.39 -33.78
CA MET A 1 36.75 -13.57 -33.44
C MET A 1 35.79 -13.57 -34.60
N GLY A 2 34.57 -14.06 -34.43
CA GLY A 2 33.65 -14.14 -35.54
C GLY A 2 32.28 -14.67 -35.14
N VAL A 3 31.43 -14.80 -36.16
CA VAL A 3 30.12 -15.40 -36.06
C VAL A 3 30.17 -16.77 -36.72
N TYR A 4 29.70 -17.80 -36.04
CA TYR A 4 29.65 -19.18 -36.54
C TYR A 4 28.32 -19.83 -36.18
N LYS A 5 27.92 -20.85 -36.95
CA LYS A 5 26.66 -21.56 -36.74
C LYS A 5 26.90 -22.80 -35.88
N ARG A 6 26.03 -22.98 -34.85
CA ARG A 6 26.01 -24.18 -34.02
C ARG A 6 24.57 -24.66 -33.88
N GLY A 7 24.24 -25.77 -34.49
CA GLY A 7 22.84 -26.20 -34.64
C GLY A 7 22.05 -25.22 -35.50
N ASN A 8 20.89 -24.78 -35.02
CA ASN A 8 20.02 -23.84 -35.71
C ASN A 8 20.25 -22.37 -35.35
N VAL A 9 21.20 -22.06 -34.46
CA VAL A 9 21.48 -20.69 -33.99
C VAL A 9 22.88 -20.28 -34.31
N TYR A 10 23.09 -18.98 -34.52
CA TYR A 10 24.40 -18.40 -34.65
C TYR A 10 24.97 -18.04 -33.28
N TRP A 11 26.32 -18.23 -33.15
CA TRP A 11 27.11 -17.92 -31.98
C TRP A 11 28.14 -16.84 -32.35
N ILE A 12 28.48 -16.04 -31.35
CA ILE A 12 29.55 -15.03 -31.46
C ILE A 12 30.75 -15.47 -30.62
N ASP A 13 31.92 -15.11 -31.08
CA ASP A 13 33.21 -15.41 -30.46
C ASP A 13 34.04 -14.12 -30.38
N TYR A 14 34.40 -13.71 -29.17
CA TYR A 14 35.15 -12.50 -28.90
C TYR A 14 35.99 -12.62 -27.63
N TYR A 15 36.88 -11.64 -27.38
CA TYR A 15 37.63 -11.56 -26.13
C TYR A 15 37.05 -10.49 -25.22
N ASP A 16 36.91 -10.81 -23.91
CA ASP A 16 36.53 -9.87 -22.89
C ASP A 16 37.66 -8.87 -22.56
N PRO A 17 37.45 -7.87 -21.71
CA PRO A 17 38.48 -6.91 -21.29
C PRO A 17 39.71 -7.57 -20.65
N ASN A 18 39.58 -8.76 -20.07
CA ASN A 18 40.66 -9.53 -19.46
C ASN A 18 41.35 -10.47 -20.44
N ARG A 19 41.11 -10.32 -21.77
CA ARG A 19 41.62 -11.16 -22.84
C ARG A 19 41.19 -12.65 -22.75
N LYS A 20 40.13 -12.95 -22.03
CA LYS A 20 39.56 -14.29 -21.99
C LYS A 20 38.62 -14.47 -23.17
N ARG A 21 38.73 -15.58 -23.88
CA ARG A 21 37.82 -15.92 -24.98
C ARG A 21 36.42 -16.24 -24.47
N VAL A 22 35.44 -15.56 -25.03
CA VAL A 22 34.00 -15.74 -24.70
C VAL A 22 33.27 -16.21 -25.95
N GLN A 23 32.47 -17.24 -25.79
CA GLN A 23 31.54 -17.73 -26.81
C GLN A 23 30.11 -17.57 -26.30
N GLU A 24 29.28 -16.84 -27.03
CA GLU A 24 27.94 -16.50 -26.62
C GLU A 24 26.94 -16.77 -27.75
N SER A 25 25.75 -17.31 -27.43
CA SER A 25 24.69 -17.51 -28.40
C SER A 25 24.03 -16.18 -28.73
N SER A 26 23.79 -15.91 -30.01
CA SER A 26 22.96 -14.76 -30.43
C SER A 26 21.46 -15.03 -30.27
N GLU A 27 21.07 -16.26 -29.95
CA GLU A 27 19.67 -16.73 -29.89
C GLU A 27 18.91 -16.52 -31.21
N SER A 28 19.60 -16.20 -32.29
CA SER A 28 19.03 -15.98 -33.60
C SER A 28 19.51 -17.03 -34.63
N SER A 29 18.58 -17.43 -35.50
CA SER A 29 18.89 -18.24 -36.69
C SER A 29 19.40 -17.37 -37.87
N ASN A 30 19.44 -16.06 -37.72
CA ASN A 30 19.88 -15.11 -38.72
C ASN A 30 21.34 -14.66 -38.43
N ARG A 31 22.19 -14.79 -39.41
CA ARG A 31 23.61 -14.42 -39.30
C ARG A 31 23.82 -12.91 -39.05
N ARG A 32 22.98 -12.08 -39.64
CA ARG A 32 23.08 -10.62 -39.52
C ARG A 32 22.83 -10.15 -38.08
N ASP A 33 21.83 -10.75 -37.42
CA ASP A 33 21.53 -10.44 -36.02
C ASP A 33 22.69 -10.80 -35.10
N ALA A 34 23.40 -11.90 -35.40
CA ALA A 34 24.58 -12.31 -34.65
C ALA A 34 25.79 -11.39 -34.92
N GLU A 35 25.93 -10.86 -36.14
CA GLU A 35 26.97 -9.85 -36.47
C GLU A 35 26.68 -8.53 -35.74
N ASP A 36 25.46 -8.08 -35.71
CA ASP A 36 25.03 -6.90 -34.93
C ASP A 36 25.27 -7.10 -33.42
N PHE A 37 24.94 -8.28 -32.89
CA PHE A 37 25.20 -8.63 -31.51
C PHE A 37 26.69 -8.63 -31.16
N LEU A 38 27.54 -9.16 -32.04
CA LEU A 38 29.00 -9.09 -31.89
C LEU A 38 29.50 -7.65 -31.92
N ALA A 39 28.95 -6.81 -32.78
CA ALA A 39 29.29 -5.39 -32.86
C ALA A 39 28.96 -4.65 -31.55
N ILE A 40 27.79 -4.95 -30.98
CA ILE A 40 27.36 -4.41 -29.68
C ILE A 40 28.36 -4.81 -28.58
N ARG A 41 28.71 -6.11 -28.47
CA ARG A 41 29.67 -6.60 -27.47
C ARG A 41 31.05 -5.93 -27.58
N LYS A 42 31.55 -5.77 -28.83
CA LYS A 42 32.79 -5.04 -29.07
C LYS A 42 32.71 -3.57 -28.66
N SER A 43 31.59 -2.92 -28.94
CA SER A 43 31.36 -1.53 -28.51
C SER A 43 31.30 -1.40 -26.98
N GLU A 44 30.65 -2.32 -26.28
CA GLU A 44 30.62 -2.37 -24.82
C GLU A 44 32.02 -2.51 -24.22
N ILE A 45 32.83 -3.39 -24.79
CA ILE A 45 34.23 -3.59 -24.37
C ILE A 45 35.06 -2.32 -24.58
N LEU A 46 34.95 -1.69 -25.74
CA LEU A 46 35.68 -0.46 -26.06
C LEU A 46 35.27 0.71 -25.15
N ARG A 47 34.00 0.78 -24.75
CA ARG A 47 33.47 1.81 -23.84
C ARG A 47 33.73 1.49 -22.36
N GLY A 48 34.31 0.33 -22.01
CA GLY A 48 34.55 -0.09 -20.64
C GLY A 48 33.27 -0.46 -19.87
N VAL A 49 32.16 -0.66 -20.57
CA VAL A 49 30.84 -1.01 -19.96
C VAL A 49 30.50 -2.49 -20.15
N TYR A 50 31.40 -3.26 -20.72
CA TYR A 50 31.20 -4.71 -20.89
C TYR A 50 31.12 -5.41 -19.55
N LYS A 51 30.06 -6.22 -19.39
CA LYS A 51 29.88 -7.09 -18.24
C LYS A 51 29.68 -8.53 -18.72
N GLN A 52 30.47 -9.44 -18.16
CA GLN A 52 30.39 -10.86 -18.51
C GLN A 52 29.05 -11.44 -18.00
N PRO A 53 28.29 -12.16 -18.84
CA PRO A 53 27.07 -12.82 -18.39
C PRO A 53 27.37 -13.80 -17.25
N VAL A 54 26.75 -13.60 -16.11
CA VAL A 54 26.85 -14.52 -14.96
C VAL A 54 25.80 -15.59 -15.12
N LYS A 55 26.20 -16.85 -15.13
CA LYS A 55 25.29 -18.00 -15.08
C LYS A 55 24.88 -18.21 -13.64
N ILE A 56 23.75 -17.66 -13.22
CA ILE A 56 23.19 -17.85 -11.88
C ILE A 56 21.80 -18.45 -11.99
N SER A 57 21.54 -19.50 -11.22
CA SER A 57 20.24 -20.14 -11.17
C SER A 57 19.25 -19.38 -10.27
N LEU A 58 17.95 -19.66 -10.43
CA LEU A 58 16.91 -19.09 -9.58
C LEU A 58 17.11 -19.50 -8.10
N GLY A 59 17.53 -20.73 -7.85
CA GLY A 59 17.82 -21.24 -6.51
C GLY A 59 18.98 -20.52 -5.86
N GLU A 60 20.14 -20.47 -6.56
CA GLU A 60 21.34 -19.79 -6.06
C GLU A 60 21.07 -18.30 -5.82
N PHE A 61 20.42 -17.62 -6.76
CA PHE A 61 20.04 -16.21 -6.55
C PHE A 61 19.02 -16.06 -5.43
N GLY A 62 18.09 -17.02 -5.28
CA GLY A 62 17.11 -17.06 -4.23
C GLY A 62 17.74 -17.06 -2.83
N GLU A 63 18.80 -17.86 -2.63
CA GLU A 63 19.55 -17.89 -1.36
C GLU A 63 20.18 -16.54 -1.05
N ARG A 64 20.87 -15.92 -2.00
CA ARG A 64 21.44 -14.57 -1.85
C ARG A 64 20.36 -13.51 -1.59
N TYR A 65 19.22 -13.63 -2.28
CA TYR A 65 18.07 -12.75 -2.04
C TYR A 65 17.54 -12.91 -0.61
N MET A 66 17.45 -14.14 -0.09
CA MET A 66 16.93 -14.39 1.25
C MET A 66 17.87 -13.85 2.35
N GLU A 67 19.17 -13.92 2.17
CA GLU A 67 20.13 -13.26 3.07
C GLU A 67 19.89 -11.75 3.12
N HIS A 68 19.77 -11.13 1.94
CA HIS A 68 19.44 -9.71 1.84
C HIS A 68 18.07 -9.38 2.47
N ALA A 69 17.06 -10.22 2.23
CA ALA A 69 15.71 -10.01 2.76
C ALA A 69 15.68 -10.13 4.29
N LYS A 70 16.38 -11.09 4.89
CA LYS A 70 16.50 -11.27 6.35
C LYS A 70 17.12 -10.03 7.01
N ALA A 71 18.14 -9.44 6.39
CA ALA A 71 18.78 -8.23 6.91
C ALA A 71 17.91 -6.96 6.78
N ASN A 72 17.05 -6.87 5.75
CA ASN A 72 16.39 -5.63 5.37
C ASN A 72 14.86 -5.63 5.53
N LYS A 73 14.22 -6.78 5.82
CA LYS A 73 12.74 -6.91 5.88
C LYS A 73 12.28 -7.71 7.07
N ARG A 74 11.32 -7.18 7.82
CA ARG A 74 10.64 -7.95 8.88
C ARG A 74 9.76 -9.08 8.32
N SER A 75 9.29 -8.97 7.07
CA SER A 75 8.37 -9.94 6.44
C SER A 75 9.07 -10.96 5.55
N TRP A 76 10.36 -11.24 5.78
CA TRP A 76 11.18 -12.14 4.97
C TRP A 76 10.62 -13.58 4.91
N LEU A 77 9.99 -14.08 5.98
CA LEU A 77 9.32 -15.40 5.98
C LEU A 77 8.26 -15.54 4.88
N ARG A 78 7.55 -14.46 4.58
CA ARG A 78 6.57 -14.45 3.48
C ARG A 78 7.26 -14.48 2.12
N ASP A 79 8.39 -13.79 1.99
CA ASP A 79 9.19 -13.84 0.76
C ASP A 79 9.73 -15.26 0.54
N GLU A 80 10.17 -15.96 1.58
CA GLU A 80 10.64 -17.34 1.52
C GLU A 80 9.54 -18.29 1.01
N GLN A 81 8.33 -18.20 1.55
CA GLN A 81 7.19 -19.00 1.08
C GLN A 81 6.90 -18.75 -0.42
N MET A 82 6.88 -17.47 -0.84
CA MET A 82 6.65 -17.12 -2.24
C MET A 82 7.79 -17.58 -3.14
N LEU A 83 9.03 -17.51 -2.68
CA LEU A 83 10.21 -18.00 -3.41
C LEU A 83 10.12 -19.53 -3.63
N ASN A 84 9.69 -20.27 -2.61
CA ASN A 84 9.49 -21.72 -2.74
C ASN A 84 8.48 -22.04 -3.84
N HIS A 85 7.35 -21.33 -3.92
CA HIS A 85 6.38 -21.52 -5.01
C HIS A 85 6.98 -21.19 -6.40
N LEU A 86 7.80 -20.15 -6.49
CA LEU A 86 8.49 -19.80 -7.74
C LEU A 86 9.51 -20.90 -8.13
N CYS A 87 10.30 -21.39 -7.17
CA CYS A 87 11.27 -22.45 -7.39
C CYS A 87 10.62 -23.78 -7.74
N GLU A 88 9.45 -24.09 -7.17
CA GLU A 88 8.67 -25.28 -7.51
C GLU A 88 8.19 -25.25 -8.97
N PHE A 89 7.77 -24.10 -9.46
CA PHE A 89 7.29 -23.97 -10.84
C PHE A 89 8.41 -23.86 -11.87
N PHE A 90 9.38 -22.97 -11.65
CA PHE A 90 10.44 -22.71 -12.64
C PHE A 90 11.57 -23.74 -12.59
N GLY A 91 11.77 -24.41 -11.45
CA GLY A 91 12.94 -25.21 -11.14
C GLY A 91 14.06 -24.39 -10.50
N LYS A 92 14.68 -24.93 -9.43
CA LYS A 92 15.77 -24.24 -8.73
C LYS A 92 17.00 -24.02 -9.63
N GLU A 93 17.30 -24.99 -10.50
CA GLU A 93 18.44 -24.97 -11.42
C GLU A 93 18.25 -24.08 -12.66
N LYS A 94 17.03 -23.57 -12.84
CA LYS A 94 16.70 -22.70 -13.97
C LYS A 94 17.52 -21.41 -13.92
N LEU A 95 18.26 -21.13 -14.97
CA LEU A 95 19.04 -19.89 -15.05
C LEU A 95 18.11 -18.67 -15.13
N LEU A 96 18.46 -17.56 -14.48
CA LEU A 96 17.67 -16.32 -14.56
C LEU A 96 17.51 -15.83 -16.01
N THR A 97 18.52 -16.07 -16.85
CA THR A 97 18.49 -15.73 -18.28
C THR A 97 17.49 -16.54 -19.10
N GLU A 98 17.05 -17.68 -18.59
CA GLU A 98 16.10 -18.56 -19.26
C GLU A 98 14.65 -18.32 -18.83
N ILE A 99 14.42 -17.47 -17.83
CA ILE A 99 13.08 -17.11 -17.37
C ILE A 99 12.50 -16.03 -18.29
N ALA A 100 11.73 -16.47 -19.28
CA ALA A 100 11.10 -15.61 -20.28
C ALA A 100 9.71 -15.12 -19.83
N PRO A 101 9.22 -13.99 -20.37
CA PRO A 101 7.87 -13.48 -20.08
C PRO A 101 6.75 -14.50 -20.30
N MET A 102 6.86 -15.33 -21.33
CA MET A 102 5.88 -16.40 -21.63
C MET A 102 5.80 -17.42 -20.48
N GLN A 103 6.92 -17.80 -19.87
CA GLN A 103 6.91 -18.73 -18.73
C GLN A 103 6.31 -18.07 -17.47
N ILE A 104 6.49 -16.76 -17.31
CA ILE A 104 5.89 -16.01 -16.20
C ILE A 104 4.36 -15.92 -16.39
N GLU A 105 3.87 -15.73 -17.62
CA GLU A 105 2.43 -15.83 -17.90
C GLU A 105 1.90 -17.25 -17.66
N ALA A 106 2.65 -18.30 -18.00
CA ALA A 106 2.28 -19.69 -17.71
C ALA A 106 2.16 -19.93 -16.19
N TYR A 107 3.11 -19.41 -15.39
CA TYR A 107 3.03 -19.43 -13.93
C TYR A 107 1.73 -18.78 -13.43
N LYS A 108 1.45 -17.58 -13.90
CA LYS A 108 0.26 -16.82 -13.55
C LYS A 108 -1.04 -17.59 -13.87
N ILE A 109 -1.10 -18.23 -15.05
CA ILE A 109 -2.24 -19.04 -15.47
C ILE A 109 -2.37 -20.28 -14.57
N GLN A 110 -1.29 -20.95 -14.23
CA GLN A 110 -1.31 -22.13 -13.36
C GLN A 110 -1.82 -21.82 -11.95
N ARG A 111 -1.57 -20.60 -11.46
CA ARG A 111 -2.01 -20.15 -10.13
C ARG A 111 -3.45 -19.61 -10.14
N LEU A 112 -3.97 -19.23 -11.31
CA LEU A 112 -5.30 -18.67 -11.47
C LEU A 112 -6.38 -19.65 -10.95
N GLY A 113 -7.32 -19.15 -10.16
CA GLY A 113 -8.42 -19.93 -9.58
C GLY A 113 -8.03 -20.83 -8.40
N LYS A 114 -6.73 -21.09 -8.16
CA LYS A 114 -6.25 -21.85 -7.01
C LYS A 114 -6.02 -20.99 -5.78
N ILE A 115 -5.64 -19.74 -5.98
CA ILE A 115 -5.40 -18.73 -4.95
C ILE A 115 -5.93 -17.37 -5.41
N ALA A 116 -6.04 -16.42 -4.47
CA ALA A 116 -6.48 -15.07 -4.78
C ALA A 116 -5.51 -14.35 -5.73
N ASP A 117 -6.04 -13.58 -6.69
CA ASP A 117 -5.28 -12.78 -7.66
C ASP A 117 -4.24 -11.87 -6.99
N SER A 118 -4.60 -11.29 -5.85
CA SER A 118 -3.69 -10.46 -5.06
C SER A 118 -2.49 -11.24 -4.51
N THR A 119 -2.63 -12.55 -4.28
CA THR A 119 -1.51 -13.42 -3.85
C THR A 119 -0.58 -13.70 -5.02
N VAL A 120 -1.14 -14.02 -6.20
CA VAL A 120 -0.34 -14.18 -7.43
C VAL A 120 0.43 -12.89 -7.74
N ASN A 121 -0.23 -11.74 -7.64
CA ASN A 121 0.43 -10.44 -7.84
C ASN A 121 1.60 -10.21 -6.88
N ARG A 122 1.50 -10.67 -5.63
CA ARG A 122 2.62 -10.58 -4.66
C ARG A 122 3.78 -11.50 -5.03
N GLU A 123 3.51 -12.71 -5.50
CA GLU A 123 4.53 -13.64 -6.01
C GLU A 123 5.25 -13.04 -7.23
N LEU A 124 4.51 -12.47 -8.18
CA LEU A 124 5.08 -11.76 -9.33
C LEU A 124 5.86 -10.50 -8.93
N ALA A 125 5.38 -9.76 -7.92
CA ALA A 125 6.11 -8.60 -7.39
C ALA A 125 7.42 -9.01 -6.71
N LEU A 126 7.46 -10.16 -6.04
CA LEU A 126 8.69 -10.74 -5.51
C LEU A 126 9.66 -11.06 -6.64
N LEU A 127 9.22 -11.81 -7.66
CA LEU A 127 10.05 -12.15 -8.82
C LEU A 127 10.59 -10.90 -9.52
N LYS A 128 9.73 -9.89 -9.70
CA LYS A 128 10.13 -8.59 -10.25
C LYS A 128 11.22 -7.91 -9.43
N ARG A 129 11.09 -7.95 -8.10
CA ARG A 129 12.08 -7.40 -7.17
C ARG A 129 13.40 -8.17 -7.25
N MET A 130 13.35 -9.50 -7.30
CA MET A 130 14.52 -10.35 -7.44
C MET A 130 15.30 -10.02 -8.72
N PHE A 131 14.63 -9.92 -9.88
CA PHE A 131 15.28 -9.51 -11.12
C PHE A 131 15.89 -8.10 -11.05
N ASN A 132 15.17 -7.14 -10.46
CA ASN A 132 15.72 -5.79 -10.28
C ASN A 132 16.99 -5.81 -9.40
N LEU A 133 17.00 -6.63 -8.36
CA LEU A 133 18.15 -6.76 -7.48
C LEU A 133 19.31 -7.48 -8.17
N ALA A 134 19.02 -8.52 -8.96
CA ALA A 134 20.01 -9.21 -9.78
C ALA A 134 20.67 -8.25 -10.79
N ILE A 135 19.89 -7.34 -11.39
CA ILE A 135 20.42 -6.27 -12.27
C ILE A 135 21.31 -5.31 -11.46
N THR A 136 20.86 -4.87 -10.28
CA THR A 136 21.63 -3.94 -9.42
C THR A 136 22.94 -4.57 -8.92
N TRP A 137 22.97 -5.88 -8.71
CA TRP A 137 24.16 -6.61 -8.28
C TRP A 137 25.03 -7.11 -9.43
N ASP A 138 24.74 -6.69 -10.66
CA ASP A 138 25.47 -7.10 -11.86
C ASP A 138 25.50 -8.64 -12.10
N LEU A 139 24.45 -9.34 -11.64
CA LEU A 139 24.27 -10.79 -11.80
C LEU A 139 23.33 -11.15 -12.95
N TYR A 140 22.58 -10.17 -13.47
CA TYR A 140 21.68 -10.31 -14.61
C TYR A 140 21.80 -9.10 -15.52
N PHE A 141 22.05 -9.33 -16.81
CA PHE A 141 22.19 -8.28 -17.82
C PHE A 141 21.05 -8.38 -18.82
N GLY A 142 20.07 -7.54 -18.67
CA GLY A 142 18.91 -7.50 -19.54
C GLY A 142 17.75 -6.75 -18.90
N LEU A 143 16.67 -6.64 -19.66
CA LEU A 143 15.44 -6.07 -19.13
C LEU A 143 14.75 -7.09 -18.22
N ASN A 144 14.28 -6.63 -17.09
CA ASN A 144 13.50 -7.46 -16.19
C ASN A 144 12.27 -8.06 -16.91
N PRO A 145 12.21 -9.40 -17.09
CA PRO A 145 11.17 -10.04 -17.90
C PRO A 145 9.76 -9.86 -17.32
N VAL A 146 9.64 -9.67 -16.00
CA VAL A 146 8.36 -9.46 -15.32
C VAL A 146 7.70 -8.14 -15.73
N ARG A 147 8.47 -7.17 -16.25
CA ARG A 147 7.90 -5.89 -16.73
C ARG A 147 6.95 -6.05 -17.92
N LYS A 148 7.12 -7.12 -18.71
CA LYS A 148 6.27 -7.43 -19.87
C LYS A 148 4.98 -8.16 -19.47
N VAL A 149 4.88 -8.62 -18.22
CA VAL A 149 3.74 -9.37 -17.70
C VAL A 149 2.78 -8.44 -16.98
N ARG A 150 1.53 -8.43 -17.41
CA ARG A 150 0.48 -7.63 -16.76
C ARG A 150 -0.03 -8.35 -15.51
N PHE A 151 0.00 -7.65 -14.36
CA PHE A 151 -0.56 -8.14 -13.11
C PHE A 151 -2.09 -8.19 -13.17
N PHE A 152 -2.70 -9.06 -12.39
CA PHE A 152 -4.14 -9.10 -12.26
C PHE A 152 -4.69 -7.78 -11.72
N ARG A 153 -5.88 -7.40 -12.18
CA ARG A 153 -6.56 -6.23 -11.63
C ARG A 153 -7.18 -6.60 -10.28
N GLU A 154 -6.73 -5.96 -9.23
CA GLU A 154 -7.28 -6.16 -7.89
C GLU A 154 -8.47 -5.23 -7.65
N PHE A 155 -9.64 -5.82 -7.38
CA PHE A 155 -10.84 -5.07 -7.01
C PHE A 155 -10.94 -4.97 -5.49
N ASN A 156 -10.10 -4.14 -4.89
CA ASN A 156 -10.04 -3.95 -3.44
C ASN A 156 -11.07 -2.92 -2.90
N ASN A 157 -12.14 -2.64 -3.64
CA ASN A 157 -13.06 -1.55 -3.33
C ASN A 157 -14.19 -1.92 -2.36
N ARG A 158 -14.28 -3.18 -1.89
CA ARG A 158 -15.29 -3.52 -0.88
C ARG A 158 -14.87 -2.98 0.48
N LEU A 159 -15.48 -1.87 0.86
CA LEU A 159 -15.36 -1.31 2.18
C LEU A 159 -16.48 -1.89 3.07
N ARG A 160 -16.16 -2.90 3.87
CA ARG A 160 -17.07 -3.45 4.86
C ARG A 160 -17.03 -2.58 6.11
N VAL A 161 -18.19 -2.11 6.56
CA VAL A 161 -18.40 -1.39 7.83
C VAL A 161 -19.51 -2.10 8.59
N LEU A 162 -19.47 -2.06 9.92
CA LEU A 162 -20.52 -2.59 10.77
C LEU A 162 -21.70 -1.60 10.81
N SER A 163 -22.91 -2.13 10.67
CA SER A 163 -24.11 -1.37 11.05
C SER A 163 -24.22 -1.28 12.58
N PRO A 164 -25.04 -0.36 13.12
CA PRO A 164 -25.29 -0.29 14.56
C PRO A 164 -25.85 -1.61 15.12
N GLU A 165 -26.75 -2.27 14.39
CA GLU A 165 -27.39 -3.53 14.79
C GLU A 165 -26.37 -4.69 14.79
N GLU A 166 -25.45 -4.71 13.81
CA GLU A 166 -24.37 -5.69 13.77
C GLU A 166 -23.37 -5.48 14.91
N GLU A 167 -23.05 -4.23 15.23
CA GLU A 167 -22.19 -3.89 16.37
C GLU A 167 -22.78 -4.39 17.69
N GLU A 168 -24.07 -4.13 17.92
CA GLU A 168 -24.78 -4.59 19.11
C GLU A 168 -24.77 -6.11 19.22
N LYS A 169 -25.13 -6.82 18.15
CA LYS A 169 -25.09 -8.28 18.10
C LYS A 169 -23.67 -8.83 18.35
N LEU A 170 -22.65 -8.21 17.76
CA LEU A 170 -21.27 -8.62 17.95
C LEU A 170 -20.85 -8.46 19.42
N LEU A 171 -21.18 -7.36 20.04
CA LEU A 171 -20.88 -7.11 21.45
C LEU A 171 -21.61 -8.10 22.37
N GLN A 172 -22.90 -8.39 22.13
CA GLN A 172 -23.68 -9.34 22.91
C GLN A 172 -23.11 -10.77 22.85
N ASN A 173 -22.48 -11.15 21.75
CA ASN A 173 -21.92 -12.49 21.53
C ASN A 173 -20.41 -12.60 21.81
N ALA A 174 -19.76 -11.49 22.16
CA ALA A 174 -18.34 -11.47 22.52
C ALA A 174 -18.16 -11.66 24.04
N ILE A 175 -17.09 -12.34 24.44
CA ILE A 175 -16.72 -12.47 25.86
C ILE A 175 -16.26 -11.10 26.42
N PRO A 176 -16.35 -10.85 27.73
CA PRO A 176 -16.20 -9.51 28.31
C PRO A 176 -14.97 -8.72 27.85
N TYR A 177 -13.78 -9.29 27.97
CA TYR A 177 -12.57 -8.58 27.53
C TYR A 177 -12.53 -8.30 26.04
N LEU A 178 -13.18 -9.15 25.22
CA LEU A 178 -13.28 -8.95 23.79
C LEU A 178 -14.26 -7.83 23.44
N GLN A 179 -15.35 -7.68 24.21
CA GLN A 179 -16.27 -6.55 24.08
C GLN A 179 -15.53 -5.23 24.30
N ASP A 180 -14.70 -5.15 25.33
CA ASP A 180 -13.91 -3.95 25.64
C ASP A 180 -12.95 -3.61 24.50
N LEU A 181 -12.25 -4.61 23.96
CA LEU A 181 -11.32 -4.42 22.84
C LEU A 181 -12.06 -4.01 21.55
N ILE A 182 -13.24 -4.55 21.28
CA ILE A 182 -14.07 -4.15 20.14
C ILE A 182 -14.54 -2.70 20.30
N ARG A 183 -15.08 -2.32 21.47
CA ARG A 183 -15.47 -0.93 21.76
C ARG A 183 -14.31 0.02 21.62
N PHE A 184 -13.16 -0.34 22.17
CA PHE A 184 -11.95 0.46 22.08
C PHE A 184 -11.47 0.63 20.62
N ALA A 185 -11.48 -0.43 19.83
CA ALA A 185 -11.12 -0.39 18.41
C ALA A 185 -12.06 0.50 17.58
N LEU A 186 -13.38 0.40 17.83
CA LEU A 186 -14.40 1.22 17.18
C LEU A 186 -14.33 2.71 17.53
N ASN A 187 -13.73 3.06 18.66
CA ASN A 187 -13.65 4.42 19.17
C ASN A 187 -12.26 5.07 19.02
N THR A 188 -11.24 4.30 18.59
CA THR A 188 -9.88 4.79 18.38
C THR A 188 -9.36 4.58 16.97
N GLY A 189 -9.96 3.68 16.22
CA GLY A 189 -9.52 3.31 14.87
C GLY A 189 -8.13 2.68 14.81
N LEU A 190 -7.59 2.21 15.92
CA LEU A 190 -6.26 1.59 15.99
C LEU A 190 -6.18 0.27 15.20
N ARG A 191 -4.99 -0.04 14.70
CA ARG A 191 -4.71 -1.38 14.18
C ARG A 191 -4.63 -2.39 15.32
N THR A 192 -5.02 -3.63 15.08
CA THR A 192 -4.96 -4.71 16.07
C THR A 192 -3.59 -4.81 16.77
N GLY A 193 -2.51 -4.77 15.98
CA GLY A 193 -1.16 -4.81 16.56
C GLY A 193 -0.80 -3.58 17.39
N GLU A 194 -1.35 -2.40 17.06
CA GLU A 194 -1.20 -1.19 17.87
C GLU A 194 -1.94 -1.35 19.20
N ILE A 195 -3.18 -1.87 19.19
CA ILE A 195 -3.96 -2.13 20.41
C ILE A 195 -3.21 -3.10 21.34
N PHE A 196 -2.67 -4.21 20.81
CA PHE A 196 -1.98 -5.22 21.62
C PHE A 196 -0.63 -4.76 22.16
N SER A 197 -0.02 -3.74 21.54
CA SER A 197 1.25 -3.16 21.98
C SER A 197 1.10 -1.96 22.92
N LEU A 198 -0.14 -1.53 23.22
CA LEU A 198 -0.38 -0.39 24.09
C LEU A 198 0.11 -0.65 25.52
N ARG A 199 0.71 0.37 26.11
CA ARG A 199 1.14 0.41 27.51
C ARG A 199 0.44 1.56 28.23
N TRP A 200 0.37 1.50 29.54
CA TRP A 200 -0.17 2.59 30.35
C TRP A 200 0.61 3.89 30.21
N SER A 201 1.91 3.81 29.93
CA SER A 201 2.73 4.99 29.62
C SER A 201 2.33 5.73 28.34
N HIS A 202 1.52 5.10 27.48
CA HIS A 202 0.98 5.72 26.26
C HIS A 202 -0.36 6.43 26.49
N VAL A 203 -0.93 6.36 27.69
CA VAL A 203 -2.26 6.87 28.01
C VAL A 203 -2.19 8.01 29.00
N ASP A 204 -2.56 9.20 28.58
CA ASP A 204 -2.76 10.35 29.45
C ASP A 204 -4.26 10.58 29.64
N LEU A 205 -4.81 10.05 30.73
CA LEU A 205 -6.23 10.20 31.05
C LEU A 205 -6.58 11.63 31.48
N GLN A 206 -5.63 12.43 32.00
CA GLN A 206 -5.89 13.81 32.39
C GLN A 206 -6.06 14.69 31.15
N ARG A 207 -5.15 14.59 30.20
CA ARG A 207 -5.24 15.29 28.91
C ARG A 207 -6.25 14.65 27.95
N GLY A 208 -6.67 13.41 28.23
CA GLY A 208 -7.54 12.66 27.32
C GLY A 208 -6.87 12.28 26.01
N ILE A 209 -5.60 11.92 26.05
CA ILE A 209 -4.79 11.65 24.86
C ILE A 209 -4.17 10.25 24.95
N LEU A 210 -4.17 9.56 23.81
CA LEU A 210 -3.49 8.29 23.58
C LEU A 210 -2.36 8.49 22.59
N SER A 211 -1.12 8.22 23.00
CA SER A 211 0.06 8.30 22.14
C SER A 211 0.33 6.93 21.47
N VAL A 212 0.35 6.88 20.15
CA VAL A 212 0.50 5.63 19.39
C VAL A 212 1.77 5.68 18.54
N PHE A 213 2.67 4.75 18.81
CA PHE A 213 3.91 4.61 18.05
C PHE A 213 3.69 3.77 16.78
N ALA A 214 3.93 4.36 15.63
CA ALA A 214 3.88 3.66 14.35
C ALA A 214 5.24 3.04 14.04
N SER A 215 5.41 1.76 14.30
CA SER A 215 6.70 1.03 14.15
C SER A 215 7.27 1.03 12.72
N LYS A 216 6.46 1.29 11.69
CA LYS A 216 6.88 1.37 10.29
C LYS A 216 7.50 2.71 9.91
N THR A 217 6.97 3.80 10.47
CA THR A 217 7.38 5.17 10.14
C THR A 217 8.17 5.82 11.25
N GLN A 218 8.29 5.15 12.41
CA GLN A 218 8.91 5.65 13.65
C GLN A 218 8.33 7.00 14.10
N THR A 219 7.06 7.24 13.79
CA THR A 219 6.33 8.45 14.17
C THR A 219 5.36 8.16 15.30
N ILE A 220 5.18 9.12 16.19
CA ILE A 220 4.15 9.10 17.23
C ILE A 220 2.97 9.91 16.69
N ARG A 221 1.75 9.39 16.85
CA ARG A 221 0.53 10.15 16.65
C ARG A 221 -0.28 10.17 17.93
N GLU A 222 -0.92 11.27 18.19
CA GLU A 222 -1.83 11.46 19.30
C GLU A 222 -3.29 11.25 18.84
N ILE A 223 -4.04 10.50 19.60
CA ILE A 223 -5.45 10.23 19.37
C ILE A 223 -6.23 10.71 20.58
N PRO A 224 -7.19 11.64 20.42
CA PRO A 224 -8.08 12.05 21.49
C PRO A 224 -8.93 10.86 21.98
N ILE A 225 -9.05 10.73 23.29
CA ILE A 225 -9.83 9.68 23.94
C ILE A 225 -11.27 10.19 24.15
N ASN A 226 -12.25 9.59 23.45
CA ASN A 226 -13.66 9.89 23.65
C ASN A 226 -14.21 9.19 24.91
N SER A 227 -15.45 9.48 25.27
CA SER A 227 -16.10 8.95 26.47
C SER A 227 -16.14 7.41 26.50
N GLU A 228 -16.42 6.76 25.37
CA GLU A 228 -16.51 5.30 25.31
C GLU A 228 -15.14 4.61 25.45
N ALA A 229 -14.11 5.14 24.77
CA ALA A 229 -12.75 4.65 24.93
C ALA A 229 -12.24 4.88 26.37
N ARG A 230 -12.62 6.01 27.00
CA ARG A 230 -12.29 6.33 28.37
C ARG A 230 -12.87 5.33 29.36
N LYS A 231 -14.17 4.98 29.24
CA LYS A 231 -14.81 3.96 30.09
C LYS A 231 -14.05 2.63 30.06
N VAL A 232 -13.65 2.19 28.87
CA VAL A 232 -12.84 0.97 28.72
C VAL A 232 -11.50 1.11 29.44
N LEU A 233 -10.79 2.21 29.23
CA LEU A 233 -9.48 2.44 29.85
C LEU A 233 -9.59 2.49 31.40
N GLU A 234 -10.59 3.18 31.94
CA GLU A 234 -10.82 3.26 33.38
C GLU A 234 -11.13 1.89 34.00
N ALA A 235 -11.99 1.08 33.35
CA ALA A 235 -12.27 -0.28 33.78
C ALA A 235 -11.02 -1.17 33.82
N TRP A 236 -10.15 -1.06 32.82
CA TRP A 236 -8.89 -1.80 32.77
C TRP A 236 -7.84 -1.24 33.74
N LYS A 237 -7.88 0.06 34.05
CA LYS A 237 -7.00 0.70 35.03
C LYS A 237 -7.26 0.17 36.45
N LEU A 238 -8.51 -0.04 36.82
CA LEU A 238 -8.89 -0.60 38.11
C LEU A 238 -8.30 -2.00 38.36
N ASN A 239 -8.11 -2.78 37.28
CA ASN A 239 -7.62 -4.14 37.30
C ASN A 239 -6.17 -4.25 36.79
N GLN A 240 -5.43 -3.13 36.79
CA GLN A 240 -4.07 -3.10 36.24
C GLN A 240 -3.13 -4.05 37.00
N LYS A 241 -2.52 -5.01 36.27
CA LYS A 241 -1.55 -5.98 36.82
C LYS A 241 -0.14 -5.80 36.26
N ASN A 242 0.02 -5.12 35.13
CA ASN A 242 1.30 -4.92 34.46
C ASN A 242 1.31 -3.61 33.64
N GLU A 243 2.42 -3.32 32.95
CA GLU A 243 2.55 -2.14 32.10
C GLU A 243 1.71 -2.21 30.83
N ILE A 244 1.41 -3.43 30.35
CA ILE A 244 0.65 -3.64 29.13
C ILE A 244 -0.80 -3.33 29.44
N LEU A 245 -1.42 -2.54 28.57
CA LEU A 245 -2.78 -2.09 28.78
C LEU A 245 -3.78 -3.24 28.64
N PHE A 246 -3.72 -3.98 27.53
CA PHE A 246 -4.62 -5.09 27.26
C PHE A 246 -3.89 -6.42 27.32
N TYR A 247 -4.34 -7.31 28.17
CA TYR A 247 -3.76 -8.63 28.39
C TYR A 247 -4.89 -9.66 28.59
N ASN A 248 -4.58 -10.94 28.39
CA ASN A 248 -5.52 -12.01 28.69
C ASN A 248 -5.76 -12.09 30.21
N PRO A 249 -7.00 -11.86 30.70
CA PRO A 249 -7.30 -11.83 32.14
C PRO A 249 -7.00 -13.14 32.87
N GLN A 250 -7.07 -14.28 32.14
CA GLN A 250 -6.83 -15.61 32.72
C GLN A 250 -5.33 -15.90 32.87
N THR A 251 -4.52 -15.51 31.88
CA THR A 251 -3.09 -15.85 31.85
C THR A 251 -2.18 -14.70 32.27
N GLY A 252 -2.68 -13.46 32.31
CA GLY A 252 -1.90 -12.24 32.53
C GLY A 252 -0.95 -11.87 31.40
N LYS A 253 -0.92 -12.65 30.30
CA LYS A 253 -0.02 -12.45 29.17
C LYS A 253 -0.60 -11.48 28.13
N PRO A 254 0.25 -10.72 27.41
CA PRO A 254 -0.20 -9.89 26.30
C PRO A 254 -0.98 -10.69 25.27
N PHE A 255 -1.95 -10.07 24.64
CA PHE A 255 -2.59 -10.68 23.48
C PHE A 255 -1.62 -10.71 22.28
N VAL A 256 -1.52 -11.85 21.64
CA VAL A 256 -0.77 -12.05 20.40
C VAL A 256 -1.70 -12.07 19.20
N ASP A 257 -2.81 -12.79 19.34
CA ASP A 257 -3.84 -12.91 18.32
C ASP A 257 -5.21 -13.16 19.00
N LEU A 258 -6.24 -12.54 18.47
CA LEU A 258 -7.64 -12.74 18.90
C LEU A 258 -8.55 -13.10 17.71
N LYS A 259 -7.98 -13.51 16.57
CA LYS A 259 -8.76 -13.80 15.35
C LYS A 259 -9.79 -14.89 15.58
N THR A 260 -9.42 -15.97 16.26
CA THR A 260 -10.31 -17.09 16.54
C THR A 260 -11.47 -16.67 17.44
N GLY A 261 -11.19 -15.96 18.55
CA GLY A 261 -12.23 -15.47 19.45
C GLY A 261 -13.15 -14.45 18.78
N PHE A 262 -12.60 -13.57 17.95
CA PHE A 262 -13.36 -12.61 17.19
C PHE A 262 -14.23 -13.27 16.10
N ALA A 263 -13.69 -14.23 15.37
CA ALA A 263 -14.42 -14.99 14.36
C ALA A 263 -15.58 -15.76 14.99
N LEU A 264 -15.37 -16.39 16.14
CA LEU A 264 -16.43 -17.09 16.88
C LEU A 264 -17.55 -16.12 17.35
N ALA A 265 -17.19 -14.92 17.79
CA ALA A 265 -18.16 -13.89 18.15
C ALA A 265 -19.00 -13.44 16.94
N CYS A 266 -18.36 -13.24 15.79
CA CYS A 266 -19.02 -12.91 14.52
C CYS A 266 -19.97 -14.04 14.08
N GLU A 267 -19.54 -15.30 14.15
CA GLU A 267 -20.33 -16.48 13.81
C GLU A 267 -21.58 -16.57 14.68
N LYS A 268 -21.43 -16.46 16.01
CA LYS A 268 -22.57 -16.45 16.95
C LYS A 268 -23.54 -15.29 16.73
N ALA A 269 -23.03 -14.15 16.29
CA ALA A 269 -23.82 -12.97 15.96
C ALA A 269 -24.49 -13.06 14.58
N GLY A 270 -24.18 -14.09 13.77
CA GLY A 270 -24.66 -14.23 12.39
C GLY A 270 -24.10 -13.19 11.43
N ILE A 271 -22.87 -12.69 11.69
CA ILE A 271 -22.24 -11.61 10.91
C ILE A 271 -21.13 -12.21 10.06
N THR A 272 -21.17 -11.93 8.76
CA THR A 272 -20.17 -12.42 7.78
C THR A 272 -19.27 -11.31 7.26
N ASP A 273 -18.11 -11.69 6.71
CA ASP A 273 -17.15 -10.77 6.08
C ASP A 273 -16.61 -9.66 7.00
N VAL A 274 -16.57 -9.91 8.30
CA VAL A 274 -16.07 -8.98 9.31
C VAL A 274 -14.74 -9.47 9.89
N THR A 275 -13.80 -8.56 9.99
CA THR A 275 -12.47 -8.77 10.57
C THR A 275 -12.14 -7.65 11.56
N TRP A 276 -11.08 -7.78 12.34
CA TRP A 276 -10.57 -6.68 13.16
C TRP A 276 -10.34 -5.39 12.38
N HIS A 277 -9.94 -5.51 11.11
CA HIS A 277 -9.74 -4.33 10.26
C HIS A 277 -11.04 -3.63 9.89
N THR A 278 -12.14 -4.37 9.87
CA THR A 278 -13.50 -3.83 9.67
C THR A 278 -13.89 -2.84 10.78
N LEU A 279 -13.45 -3.05 12.03
CA LEU A 279 -13.70 -2.11 13.14
C LEU A 279 -13.07 -0.74 12.85
N ARG A 280 -11.83 -0.76 12.37
CA ARG A 280 -11.13 0.46 11.95
C ARG A 280 -11.77 1.12 10.72
N HIS A 281 -12.28 0.33 9.77
CA HIS A 281 -13.05 0.86 8.65
C HIS A 281 -14.34 1.52 9.12
N THR A 282 -15.02 0.92 10.10
CA THR A 282 -16.23 1.47 10.72
C THR A 282 -15.94 2.80 11.40
N PHE A 283 -14.89 2.90 12.21
CA PHE A 283 -14.45 4.16 12.82
C PHE A 283 -14.22 5.24 11.78
N ALA A 284 -13.44 4.95 10.73
CA ALA A 284 -13.12 5.91 9.68
C ALA A 284 -14.37 6.37 8.91
N SER A 285 -15.25 5.44 8.53
CA SER A 285 -16.47 5.76 7.81
C SER A 285 -17.43 6.58 8.66
N ARG A 286 -17.54 6.30 9.96
CA ARG A 286 -18.37 7.10 10.90
C ARG A 286 -17.89 8.54 10.99
N LEU A 287 -16.57 8.77 11.10
CA LEU A 287 -16.01 10.11 11.13
C LEU A 287 -16.28 10.88 9.83
N VAL A 288 -16.03 10.24 8.68
CA VAL A 288 -16.29 10.88 7.39
C VAL A 288 -17.78 11.20 7.20
N ASN A 289 -18.66 10.27 7.56
CA ASN A 289 -20.13 10.48 7.49
C ASN A 289 -20.62 11.56 8.47
N SER A 290 -19.90 11.78 9.57
CA SER A 290 -20.15 12.89 10.52
C SER A 290 -19.58 14.23 10.04
N GLY A 291 -18.99 14.29 8.84
CA GLY A 291 -18.47 15.53 8.25
C GLY A 291 -17.06 15.91 8.68
N VAL A 292 -16.33 15.01 9.35
CA VAL A 292 -14.91 15.23 9.67
C VAL A 292 -14.11 15.21 8.38
N ASP A 293 -13.20 16.18 8.23
CA ASP A 293 -12.38 16.30 7.03
C ASP A 293 -11.45 15.09 6.87
N ILE A 294 -11.15 14.77 5.61
CA ILE A 294 -10.41 13.55 5.27
C ILE A 294 -8.93 13.59 5.72
N VAL A 295 -8.36 14.76 5.93
CA VAL A 295 -6.99 14.94 6.41
C VAL A 295 -6.93 14.60 7.89
N THR A 296 -7.87 15.10 8.69
CA THR A 296 -8.01 14.74 10.10
C THR A 296 -8.22 13.23 10.27
N VAL A 297 -9.08 12.60 9.45
CA VAL A 297 -9.27 11.14 9.49
C VAL A 297 -7.98 10.40 9.12
N LYS A 298 -7.23 10.87 8.12
CA LYS A 298 -5.91 10.31 7.76
C LYS A 298 -4.94 10.36 8.93
N GLU A 299 -4.87 11.47 9.64
CA GLU A 299 -3.96 11.67 10.80
C GLU A 299 -4.34 10.76 11.95
N LEU A 300 -5.61 10.72 12.36
CA LEU A 300 -6.11 9.81 13.40
C LEU A 300 -5.79 8.35 13.08
N LEU A 301 -5.97 7.94 11.82
CA LEU A 301 -5.65 6.60 11.38
C LEU A 301 -4.13 6.35 11.23
N GLY A 302 -3.31 7.37 11.06
CA GLY A 302 -1.89 7.24 10.75
C GLY A 302 -1.65 6.58 9.40
N HIS A 303 -2.34 7.06 8.36
CA HIS A 303 -2.09 6.66 6.99
C HIS A 303 -0.97 7.51 6.38
N SER A 304 0.04 6.86 5.81
CA SER A 304 1.16 7.55 5.15
C SER A 304 0.75 8.32 3.90
N SER A 305 -0.31 7.89 3.22
CA SER A 305 -0.85 8.55 2.03
C SER A 305 -2.35 8.80 2.19
N ILE A 306 -2.81 9.97 1.73
CA ILE A 306 -4.22 10.33 1.71
C ILE A 306 -5.04 9.38 0.81
N SER A 307 -4.44 8.82 -0.24
CA SER A 307 -5.10 7.89 -1.15
C SER A 307 -5.68 6.66 -0.44
N VAL A 308 -5.05 6.24 0.68
CA VAL A 308 -5.58 5.14 1.50
C VAL A 308 -6.86 5.56 2.22
N THR A 309 -6.98 6.82 2.61
CA THR A 309 -8.13 7.37 3.33
C THR A 309 -9.27 7.74 2.37
N MET A 310 -8.95 8.09 1.12
CA MET A 310 -9.94 8.43 0.09
C MET A 310 -10.97 7.34 -0.17
N ARG A 311 -10.69 6.08 0.17
CA ARG A 311 -11.66 4.99 0.10
C ARG A 311 -12.91 5.20 0.97
N TYR A 312 -12.83 6.06 2.00
CA TYR A 312 -13.95 6.41 2.86
C TYR A 312 -14.73 7.64 2.35
N ALA A 313 -14.16 8.41 1.42
CA ALA A 313 -14.73 9.64 0.88
C ALA A 313 -15.78 9.33 -0.20
N HIS A 314 -16.92 8.75 0.21
CA HIS A 314 -18.08 8.58 -0.67
C HIS A 314 -18.98 9.80 -0.56
N THR A 315 -18.77 10.78 -1.43
CA THR A 315 -19.67 11.93 -1.51
C THR A 315 -20.95 11.56 -2.27
N ASN A 316 -22.07 11.52 -1.58
CA ASN A 316 -23.38 11.47 -2.22
C ASN A 316 -23.83 12.88 -2.66
N ILE A 317 -24.89 12.97 -3.45
CA ILE A 317 -25.40 14.24 -3.97
C ILE A 317 -25.89 15.16 -2.84
N GLU A 318 -26.41 14.60 -1.76
CA GLU A 318 -26.88 15.35 -0.58
C GLU A 318 -25.72 16.02 0.16
N SER A 319 -24.61 15.29 0.36
CA SER A 319 -23.38 15.88 0.95
C SER A 319 -22.82 17.01 0.09
N LYS A 320 -22.88 16.88 -1.24
CA LYS A 320 -22.45 17.96 -2.16
C LYS A 320 -23.38 19.17 -2.06
N ARG A 321 -24.69 18.94 -2.02
CA ARG A 321 -25.69 20.00 -1.85
C ARG A 321 -25.48 20.74 -0.53
N ALA A 322 -25.40 20.02 0.59
CA ALA A 322 -25.16 20.59 1.90
C ALA A 322 -23.83 21.37 1.99
N ALA A 323 -22.80 20.95 1.24
CA ALA A 323 -21.53 21.69 1.15
C ALA A 323 -21.69 23.01 0.39
N VAL A 324 -22.44 23.01 -0.72
CA VAL A 324 -22.68 24.23 -1.51
C VAL A 324 -23.61 25.21 -0.76
N GLU A 325 -24.64 24.73 -0.09
CA GLU A 325 -25.56 25.54 0.73
C GLU A 325 -24.85 26.30 1.87
N LYS A 326 -23.69 25.80 2.33
CA LYS A 326 -22.87 26.56 3.30
C LYS A 326 -22.34 27.87 2.72
N LEU A 327 -22.21 28.00 1.41
CA LEU A 327 -21.74 29.23 0.75
C LEU A 327 -22.79 30.34 0.82
N ASP A 328 -24.08 30.01 0.87
CA ASP A 328 -25.17 30.99 0.98
C ASP A 328 -25.05 31.84 2.25
N ARG A 329 -24.57 31.21 3.36
CA ARG A 329 -24.33 31.91 4.64
C ARG A 329 -23.14 32.86 4.61
N PHE A 330 -22.22 32.73 3.64
CA PHE A 330 -21.11 33.67 3.47
C PHE A 330 -21.54 34.94 2.68
N GLY A 331 -22.60 34.83 1.85
CA GLY A 331 -23.18 35.99 1.12
C GLY A 331 -23.83 37.02 2.04
N ASP A 332 -24.49 36.54 3.09
CA ASP A 332 -25.21 37.44 4.03
C ASP A 332 -24.27 38.26 4.93
N ASN A 333 -23.03 37.83 5.12
CA ASN A 333 -22.03 38.55 5.92
C ASN A 333 -21.16 39.56 5.11
N LEU A 334 -21.29 39.58 3.78
CA LEU A 334 -20.52 40.49 2.92
C LEU A 334 -21.29 41.76 2.52
N VAL A 335 -22.53 41.91 2.97
CA VAL A 335 -23.37 43.06 2.64
C VAL A 335 -23.57 43.97 3.86
N THR A 336 -22.52 44.48 4.47
CA THR A 336 -22.65 45.71 5.30
C THR A 336 -21.31 46.46 5.43
N VAL A 337 -20.74 46.86 4.29
CA VAL A 337 -19.94 48.09 4.27
C VAL A 337 -20.60 48.99 3.25
N ARG A 338 -21.67 49.65 3.67
CA ARG A 338 -22.13 50.86 2.95
C ARG A 338 -21.05 51.92 3.13
N PRO A 339 -20.42 52.42 2.05
CA PRO A 339 -19.60 53.63 2.19
C PRO A 339 -20.53 54.78 2.63
N LYS A 340 -20.22 55.42 3.75
CA LYS A 340 -20.81 56.69 4.12
C LYS A 340 -20.49 57.67 3.01
N LEU A 341 -21.48 57.99 2.17
CA LEU A 341 -21.44 59.10 1.25
C LEU A 341 -21.39 60.37 2.09
N HIS A 342 -20.21 60.95 2.20
CA HIS A 342 -20.06 62.38 2.63
C HIS A 342 -20.68 63.24 1.55
N ASN A 343 -21.76 63.92 1.91
CA ASN A 343 -22.34 64.98 1.13
C ASN A 343 -21.32 66.07 0.94
N SER A 344 -20.77 66.22 -0.24
CA SER A 344 -20.15 67.45 -0.74
C SER A 344 -20.82 67.75 -2.06
N ARG A 345 -21.72 68.74 -1.98
CA ARG A 345 -22.26 69.43 -3.16
C ARG A 345 -21.10 70.02 -3.98
N ALA A 346 -20.94 69.51 -5.20
CA ALA A 346 -20.31 70.23 -6.27
C ALA A 346 -21.07 69.96 -7.55
N VAL A 347 -21.83 70.95 -7.94
CA VAL A 347 -22.48 71.06 -9.25
C VAL A 347 -21.38 71.27 -10.27
N LEU A 348 -21.33 70.49 -11.31
CA LEU A 348 -20.79 70.89 -12.61
C LEU A 348 -21.40 70.07 -13.75
N SER A 349 -21.94 70.82 -14.65
CA SER A 349 -22.69 70.67 -15.86
C SER A 349 -22.09 69.70 -16.91
N LEU A 350 -23.01 68.99 -17.55
CA LEU A 350 -23.16 68.69 -18.98
C LEU A 350 -21.95 68.85 -19.94
N LYS A 351 -21.66 67.73 -20.65
CA LYS A 351 -21.72 67.76 -22.10
C LYS A 351 -21.90 66.35 -22.70
N ARG A 352 -22.93 66.25 -23.56
CA ARG A 352 -23.17 65.21 -24.54
C ARG A 352 -22.04 65.10 -25.56
N VAL A 353 -21.65 63.94 -25.94
CA VAL A 353 -21.20 63.63 -27.32
C VAL A 353 -21.57 62.15 -27.59
N ALA A 354 -22.51 62.00 -28.36
CA ALA A 354 -22.78 61.33 -29.64
C ALA A 354 -22.08 60.00 -29.90
N SER A 355 -22.95 59.05 -30.13
CA SER A 355 -22.95 57.87 -31.01
C SER A 355 -21.80 57.70 -32.02
N TYR A 356 -21.27 56.46 -32.09
CA TYR A 356 -20.89 55.87 -33.38
C TYR A 356 -21.28 54.39 -33.40
N ASN A 357 -22.21 54.08 -34.31
CA ASN A 357 -22.42 52.76 -34.90
C ASN A 357 -21.33 52.53 -35.94
N VAL A 358 -20.92 51.28 -36.09
CA VAL A 358 -20.52 50.56 -37.31
C VAL A 358 -20.26 49.12 -36.87
N SER A 359 -21.05 48.07 -37.12
CA SER A 359 -21.39 47.36 -38.37
C SER A 359 -20.19 46.77 -39.10
N THR A 360 -20.21 45.44 -39.11
CA THR A 360 -19.77 44.49 -40.14
C THR A 360 -18.32 44.48 -40.61
N ALA A 361 -17.68 43.37 -40.41
CA ALA A 361 -17.36 42.32 -41.38
C ALA A 361 -16.81 41.09 -40.63
#